data_2759e7ad5020637b2390a11b57552cc5
#
_entry.id   2759e7ad5020637b2390a11b57552cc5
#
_cell.length_a   1.000
_cell.length_b   1.000
_cell.length_c   1.000
_cell.angle_alpha   90.00
_cell.angle_beta   90.00
_cell.angle_gamma   90.00
#
_symmetry.space_group_name_H-M   'P 1'
#
loop_
_entity.id
_entity.type
_entity.pdbx_description
1 polymer ?
#
loop_
_entity_poly.entity_id
_entity_poly.type
_entity_poly.pdbx_seq_one_letter_code
_entity_poly.pdbx_strand_id
1 'polypeptide(L)'
;PVVGVKATLVDGSYHPVDSSEMAFKTAAMMAFKKGFMDANPVLLEPIASLKVTVPDKFTGDVMGDLNRRRGRVLGMNSDHHGKQVIEADIPMSELFGYNTDLRSMTGGIGLYEYEFSRYEQAPGDIQKKEVEARAAKVDKLDV
;
A
#
# COMPACT_ATOMS: atom_id res chain seq x y z
N PRO A 1 0.12 -10.42 -4.40
CA PRO A 1 -0.18 -10.76 -5.79
C PRO A 1 0.60 -9.87 -6.76
N VAL A 2 0.96 -10.42 -7.91
CA VAL A 2 1.62 -9.69 -8.99
C VAL A 2 0.56 -9.24 -9.99
N VAL A 3 0.62 -7.98 -10.40
CA VAL A 3 -0.32 -7.39 -11.36
C VAL A 3 0.42 -6.61 -12.45
N GLY A 4 -0.25 -6.30 -13.55
CA GLY A 4 0.34 -5.53 -14.64
C GLY A 4 1.44 -6.28 -15.41
N VAL A 5 1.38 -7.60 -15.46
CA VAL A 5 2.36 -8.46 -16.10
C VAL A 5 1.72 -9.25 -17.24
N LYS A 6 2.42 -9.35 -18.36
CA LYS A 6 2.10 -10.28 -19.45
C LYS A 6 3.27 -11.24 -19.62
N ALA A 7 3.02 -12.52 -19.42
CA ALA A 7 3.98 -13.58 -19.69
C ALA A 7 3.69 -14.22 -21.04
N THR A 8 4.69 -14.37 -21.90
CA THR A 8 4.57 -15.00 -23.20
C THR A 8 5.61 -16.10 -23.32
N LEU A 9 5.15 -17.34 -23.54
CA LEU A 9 6.05 -18.44 -23.82
C LEU A 9 6.52 -18.33 -25.28
N VAL A 10 7.83 -18.15 -25.47
CA VAL A 10 8.42 -17.95 -26.80
C VAL A 10 9.23 -19.15 -27.29
N ASP A 11 9.77 -19.95 -26.39
CA ASP A 11 10.59 -21.11 -26.71
C ASP A 11 10.65 -22.09 -25.53
N GLY A 12 11.09 -23.32 -25.83
CA GLY A 12 11.33 -24.37 -24.85
C GLY A 12 12.00 -25.57 -25.51
N SER A 13 12.54 -26.44 -24.68
CA SER A 13 13.12 -27.71 -25.15
C SER A 13 12.54 -28.89 -24.38
N TYR A 14 12.52 -30.03 -25.00
CA TYR A 14 12.00 -31.27 -24.44
C TYR A 14 13.01 -32.39 -24.55
N HIS A 15 13.22 -33.10 -23.44
CA HIS A 15 14.04 -34.30 -23.38
C HIS A 15 13.20 -35.48 -22.84
N PRO A 16 13.15 -36.62 -23.56
CA PRO A 16 12.27 -37.75 -23.19
C PRO A 16 12.51 -38.32 -21.78
N VAL A 17 13.73 -38.15 -21.25
CA VAL A 17 14.12 -38.69 -19.94
C VAL A 17 13.98 -37.66 -18.83
N ASP A 18 14.34 -36.39 -19.13
CA ASP A 18 14.48 -35.34 -18.12
C ASP A 18 13.27 -34.37 -18.06
N SER A 19 12.36 -34.48 -19.02
CA SER A 19 11.18 -33.63 -19.08
C SER A 19 9.99 -34.29 -18.39
N SER A 20 9.29 -33.49 -17.60
CA SER A 20 8.06 -33.84 -16.89
C SER A 20 7.22 -32.61 -16.64
N GLU A 21 5.98 -32.76 -16.22
CA GLU A 21 5.14 -31.64 -15.81
C GLU A 21 5.82 -30.80 -14.68
N MET A 22 6.39 -31.48 -13.71
CA MET A 22 7.10 -30.83 -12.60
C MET A 22 8.33 -30.07 -13.09
N ALA A 23 9.11 -30.65 -14.01
CA ALA A 23 10.28 -29.98 -14.59
C ALA A 23 9.89 -28.72 -15.37
N PHE A 24 8.81 -28.73 -16.14
CA PHE A 24 8.30 -27.56 -16.85
C PHE A 24 7.79 -26.48 -15.90
N LYS A 25 7.07 -26.85 -14.84
CA LYS A 25 6.64 -25.91 -13.81
C LYS A 25 7.82 -25.24 -13.13
N THR A 26 8.84 -25.98 -12.79
CA THR A 26 10.06 -25.45 -12.16
C THR A 26 10.81 -24.51 -13.10
N ALA A 27 10.98 -24.88 -14.35
CA ALA A 27 11.61 -24.04 -15.37
C ALA A 27 10.85 -22.74 -15.58
N ALA A 28 9.51 -22.80 -15.67
CA ALA A 28 8.66 -21.62 -15.80
C ALA A 28 8.76 -20.69 -14.58
N MET A 29 8.79 -21.23 -13.36
CA MET A 29 8.97 -20.44 -12.15
C MET A 29 10.32 -19.71 -12.12
N MET A 30 11.39 -20.40 -12.50
CA MET A 30 12.73 -19.82 -12.55
C MET A 30 12.81 -18.71 -13.61
N ALA A 31 12.27 -18.95 -14.80
CA ALA A 31 12.23 -17.97 -15.88
C ALA A 31 11.39 -16.74 -15.49
N PHE A 32 10.23 -16.96 -14.87
CA PHE A 32 9.37 -15.86 -14.40
C PHE A 32 10.06 -15.01 -13.33
N LYS A 33 10.68 -15.62 -12.33
CA LYS A 33 11.41 -14.89 -11.28
C LYS A 33 12.49 -14.00 -11.86
N LYS A 34 13.28 -14.53 -12.78
CA LYS A 34 14.35 -13.77 -13.45
C LYS A 34 13.77 -12.64 -14.28
N GLY A 35 12.83 -12.93 -15.17
CA GLY A 35 12.21 -11.92 -16.03
C GLY A 35 11.47 -10.84 -15.24
N PHE A 36 10.82 -11.20 -14.15
CA PHE A 36 10.13 -10.26 -13.25
C PHE A 36 11.10 -9.26 -12.63
N MET A 37 12.24 -9.71 -12.14
CA MET A 37 13.26 -8.82 -11.57
C MET A 37 13.90 -7.92 -12.64
N ASP A 38 14.14 -8.45 -13.83
CA ASP A 38 14.69 -7.68 -14.97
C ASP A 38 13.69 -6.63 -15.50
N ALA A 39 12.39 -6.83 -15.29
CA ALA A 39 11.33 -5.90 -15.69
C ALA A 39 11.18 -4.69 -14.76
N ASN A 40 12.05 -4.55 -13.75
CA ASN A 40 12.03 -3.45 -12.78
C ASN A 40 10.69 -3.34 -12.03
N PRO A 41 10.33 -4.33 -11.22
CA PRO A 41 9.06 -4.33 -10.49
C PRO A 41 8.97 -3.19 -9.49
N VAL A 42 7.75 -2.70 -9.28
CA VAL A 42 7.45 -1.67 -8.29
C VAL A 42 6.42 -2.20 -7.29
N LEU A 43 6.52 -1.74 -6.06
CA LEU A 43 5.51 -2.04 -5.05
C LEU A 43 4.33 -1.07 -5.20
N LEU A 44 3.12 -1.63 -5.21
CA LEU A 44 1.90 -0.84 -5.13
C LEU A 44 1.39 -0.83 -3.69
N GLU A 45 0.95 0.32 -3.23
CA GLU A 45 0.31 0.49 -1.93
C GLU A 45 -1.14 0.92 -2.09
N PRO A 46 -2.06 0.41 -1.25
CA PRO A 46 -3.45 0.84 -1.27
C PRO A 46 -3.59 2.24 -0.71
N ILE A 47 -4.35 3.07 -1.40
CA ILE A 47 -4.69 4.44 -0.99
C ILE A 47 -6.16 4.46 -0.56
N ALA A 48 -6.40 5.04 0.59
CA ALA A 48 -7.74 5.30 1.11
C ALA A 48 -8.18 6.73 0.82
N SER A 49 -9.45 6.89 0.52
CA SER A 49 -10.15 8.16 0.59
C SER A 49 -10.65 8.35 2.02
N LEU A 50 -10.10 9.34 2.70
CA LEU A 50 -10.34 9.63 4.12
C LEU A 50 -11.15 10.92 4.26
N LYS A 51 -12.16 10.87 5.15
CA LYS A 51 -12.88 12.05 5.62
C LYS A 51 -12.75 12.17 7.11
N VAL A 52 -12.32 13.33 7.58
CA VAL A 52 -12.17 13.61 9.02
C VAL A 52 -13.05 14.79 9.38
N THR A 53 -13.93 14.61 10.34
CA THR A 53 -14.83 15.66 10.85
C THR A 53 -14.38 16.07 12.25
N VAL A 54 -13.95 17.31 12.39
CA VAL A 54 -13.44 17.87 13.66
C VAL A 54 -13.93 19.29 13.86
N PRO A 55 -14.04 19.77 15.13
CA PRO A 55 -14.26 21.18 15.39
C PRO A 55 -13.15 22.06 14.77
N ASP A 56 -13.51 23.26 14.33
CA ASP A 56 -12.61 24.20 13.64
C ASP A 56 -11.26 24.37 14.34
N LYS A 57 -11.26 24.43 15.66
CA LYS A 57 -10.04 24.63 16.45
C LYS A 57 -8.99 23.53 16.33
N PHE A 58 -9.38 22.34 15.88
CA PHE A 58 -8.47 21.19 15.72
C PHE A 58 -8.00 20.96 14.28
N THR A 59 -8.47 21.77 13.34
CA THR A 59 -8.17 21.61 11.91
C THR A 59 -6.66 21.62 11.65
N GLY A 60 -5.92 22.54 12.24
CA GLY A 60 -4.48 22.62 12.05
C GLY A 60 -3.72 21.41 12.55
N ASP A 61 -4.09 20.88 13.71
CA ASP A 61 -3.47 19.68 14.29
C ASP A 61 -3.74 18.45 13.42
N VAL A 62 -4.97 18.29 12.93
CA VAL A 62 -5.35 17.19 12.04
C VAL A 62 -4.60 17.27 10.72
N MET A 63 -4.51 18.45 10.11
CA MET A 63 -3.76 18.63 8.86
C MET A 63 -2.28 18.31 9.02
N GLY A 64 -1.66 18.74 10.13
CA GLY A 64 -0.29 18.42 10.45
C GLY A 64 -0.06 16.91 10.63
N ASP A 65 -0.98 16.22 11.29
CA ASP A 65 -0.92 14.78 11.47
C ASP A 65 -1.09 14.03 10.14
N LEU A 66 -2.03 14.42 9.31
CA LEU A 66 -2.23 13.83 7.97
C LEU A 66 -0.98 13.99 7.09
N ASN A 67 -0.31 15.15 7.14
CA ASN A 67 0.95 15.37 6.44
C ASN A 67 2.06 14.43 6.91
N ARG A 68 2.19 14.21 8.22
CA ARG A 68 3.14 13.23 8.77
C ARG A 68 2.85 11.80 8.32
N ARG A 69 1.59 11.46 8.09
CA ARG A 69 1.13 10.16 7.60
C ARG A 69 1.15 10.03 6.09
N ARG A 70 1.85 10.90 5.38
CA ARG A 70 1.90 10.94 3.92
C ARG A 70 0.52 11.17 3.26
N GLY A 71 -0.41 11.75 4.00
CA GLY A 71 -1.71 12.12 3.49
C GLY A 71 -1.64 13.36 2.60
N ARG A 72 -2.46 13.38 1.56
CA ARG A 72 -2.63 14.54 0.69
C ARG A 72 -4.04 15.11 0.89
N VAL A 73 -4.12 16.28 1.49
CA VAL A 73 -5.39 16.96 1.68
C VAL A 73 -5.92 17.44 0.33
N LEU A 74 -7.13 17.03 -0.02
CA LEU A 74 -7.79 17.36 -1.28
C LEU A 74 -8.72 18.56 -1.15
N GLY A 75 -9.34 18.72 0.01
CA GLY A 75 -10.29 19.78 0.25
C GLY A 75 -10.73 19.82 1.71
N MET A 76 -11.42 20.89 2.04
CA MET A 76 -11.94 21.13 3.37
C MET A 76 -13.26 21.90 3.26
N ASN A 77 -14.29 21.39 3.90
CA ASN A 77 -15.63 21.98 3.87
C ASN A 77 -16.15 22.20 5.29
N SER A 78 -16.76 23.36 5.52
CA SER A 78 -17.47 23.61 6.77
C SER A 78 -18.84 22.93 6.77
N ASP A 79 -19.21 22.33 7.90
CA ASP A 79 -20.56 21.76 8.08
C ASP A 79 -21.58 22.79 8.56
N HIS A 80 -21.21 24.07 8.63
CA HIS A 80 -22.02 25.19 9.13
C HIS A 80 -22.43 25.09 10.63
N HIS A 81 -21.89 24.12 11.34
CA HIS A 81 -22.14 23.90 12.78
C HIS A 81 -20.83 24.00 13.62
N GLY A 82 -19.82 24.69 13.08
CA GLY A 82 -18.53 24.88 13.75
C GLY A 82 -17.59 23.68 13.64
N LYS A 83 -17.84 22.80 12.67
CA LYS A 83 -16.97 21.67 12.34
C LYS A 83 -16.47 21.78 10.91
N GLN A 84 -15.30 21.23 10.69
CA GLN A 84 -14.70 21.07 9.37
C GLN A 84 -14.68 19.58 8.96
N VAL A 85 -14.99 19.33 7.71
CA VAL A 85 -14.80 18.03 7.06
C VAL A 85 -13.57 18.13 6.17
N ILE A 86 -12.52 17.42 6.51
CA ILE A 86 -11.27 17.37 5.77
C ILE A 86 -11.26 16.12 4.92
N GLU A 87 -11.10 16.28 3.62
CA GLU A 87 -10.98 15.17 2.67
C GLU A 87 -9.50 15.00 2.27
N ALA A 88 -9.01 13.79 2.33
CA ALA A 88 -7.62 13.48 2.01
C ALA A 88 -7.47 12.08 1.39
N ASP A 89 -6.46 11.94 0.55
CA ASP A 89 -5.93 10.64 0.14
C ASP A 89 -4.78 10.26 1.07
N ILE A 90 -4.80 9.03 1.59
CA ILE A 90 -3.79 8.56 2.52
C ILE A 90 -3.46 7.09 2.25
N PRO A 91 -2.19 6.67 2.33
CA PRO A 91 -1.85 5.26 2.30
C PRO A 91 -2.54 4.51 3.45
N MET A 92 -3.20 3.41 3.16
CA MET A 92 -3.93 2.64 4.19
C MET A 92 -3.04 2.15 5.32
N SER A 93 -1.76 1.91 5.05
CA SER A 93 -0.77 1.51 6.07
C SER A 93 -0.56 2.59 7.15
N GLU A 94 -0.79 3.86 6.83
CA GLU A 94 -0.65 4.98 7.74
C GLU A 94 -1.89 5.23 8.63
N LEU A 95 -2.98 4.50 8.38
CA LEU A 95 -4.20 4.58 9.19
C LEU A 95 -4.16 3.69 10.43
N PHE A 96 -3.12 2.87 10.58
CA PHE A 96 -2.96 2.07 11.79
C PHE A 96 -2.83 2.97 13.02
N GLY A 97 -3.67 2.73 14.01
CA GLY A 97 -3.70 3.55 15.23
C GLY A 97 -4.34 4.94 15.07
N TYR A 98 -4.81 5.30 13.89
CA TYR A 98 -5.35 6.65 13.63
C TYR A 98 -6.53 7.03 14.54
N ASN A 99 -7.39 6.08 14.88
CA ASN A 99 -8.51 6.33 15.81
C ASN A 99 -8.04 6.86 17.16
N THR A 100 -7.00 6.25 17.71
CA THR A 100 -6.44 6.65 19.00
C THR A 100 -5.82 8.05 18.93
N ASP A 101 -5.05 8.30 17.88
CA ASP A 101 -4.37 9.58 17.70
C ASP A 101 -5.36 10.71 17.42
N LEU A 102 -6.37 10.47 16.59
CA LEU A 102 -7.41 11.46 16.33
C LEU A 102 -8.20 11.82 17.60
N ARG A 103 -8.58 10.84 18.40
CA ARG A 103 -9.25 11.07 19.67
C ARG A 103 -8.37 11.82 20.66
N SER A 104 -7.10 11.50 20.72
CA SER A 104 -6.14 12.20 21.56
C SER A 104 -6.00 13.68 21.17
N MET A 105 -5.89 13.97 19.86
CA MET A 105 -5.78 15.34 19.36
C MET A 105 -7.04 16.17 19.56
N THR A 106 -8.20 15.55 19.58
CA THR A 106 -9.50 16.24 19.54
C THR A 106 -10.31 16.11 20.83
N GLY A 107 -9.72 15.58 21.89
CA GLY A 107 -10.44 15.34 23.13
C GLY A 107 -11.61 14.36 23.02
N GLY A 108 -11.50 13.40 22.10
CA GLY A 108 -12.50 12.37 21.87
C GLY A 108 -13.65 12.75 20.93
N ILE A 109 -13.64 13.95 20.36
CA ILE A 109 -14.75 14.47 19.54
C ILE A 109 -14.58 14.16 18.06
N GLY A 110 -13.35 14.03 17.56
CA GLY A 110 -13.06 13.79 16.14
C GLY A 110 -13.64 12.47 15.64
N LEU A 111 -14.25 12.54 14.46
CA LEU A 111 -14.77 11.38 13.74
C LEU A 111 -14.05 11.25 12.41
N TYR A 112 -13.90 10.02 11.95
CA TYR A 112 -13.35 9.75 10.61
C TYR A 112 -14.03 8.55 9.97
N GLU A 113 -14.03 8.56 8.67
CA GLU A 113 -14.43 7.44 7.82
C GLU A 113 -13.43 7.34 6.66
N TYR A 114 -13.20 6.13 6.19
CA TYR A 114 -12.35 5.91 5.03
C TYR A 114 -12.84 4.73 4.21
N GLU A 115 -12.53 4.77 2.93
CA GLU A 115 -12.78 3.68 2.00
C GLU A 115 -11.58 3.47 1.09
N PHE A 116 -11.41 2.26 0.58
CA PHE A 116 -10.38 1.98 -0.42
C PHE A 116 -10.68 2.79 -1.69
N SER A 117 -9.68 3.49 -2.20
CA SER A 117 -9.78 4.26 -3.44
C SER A 117 -9.08 3.55 -4.60
N ARG A 118 -7.79 3.33 -4.50
CA ARG A 118 -6.95 2.81 -5.58
C ARG A 118 -5.62 2.31 -5.06
N TYR A 119 -4.84 1.67 -5.96
CA TYR A 119 -3.43 1.40 -5.72
C TYR A 119 -2.57 2.48 -6.38
N GLU A 120 -1.50 2.87 -5.74
CA GLU A 120 -0.46 3.75 -6.27
C GLU A 120 0.92 3.16 -6.02
N GLN A 121 1.89 3.53 -6.85
CA GLN A 121 3.27 3.15 -6.64
C GLN A 121 3.80 3.72 -5.31
N ALA A 122 4.34 2.85 -4.47
CA ALA A 122 4.97 3.27 -3.22
C ALA A 122 6.26 4.05 -3.50
N PRO A 123 6.59 5.07 -2.68
CA PRO A 123 7.90 5.72 -2.73
C PRO A 123 9.04 4.71 -2.58
N GLY A 124 10.20 4.98 -3.18
CA GLY A 124 11.33 4.05 -3.22
C GLY A 124 11.84 3.63 -1.83
N ASP A 125 11.85 4.53 -0.86
CA ASP A 125 12.23 4.26 0.53
C ASP A 125 11.22 3.34 1.23
N ILE A 126 9.93 3.54 1.00
CA ILE A 126 8.85 2.68 1.52
C ILE A 126 8.92 1.29 0.88
N GLN A 127 9.10 1.22 -0.43
CA GLN A 127 9.29 -0.04 -1.15
C GLN A 127 10.45 -0.84 -0.58
N LYS A 128 11.61 -0.22 -0.41
CA LYS A 128 12.80 -0.86 0.13
C LYS A 128 12.56 -1.42 1.53
N LYS A 129 11.98 -0.62 2.40
CA LYS A 129 11.66 -1.01 3.78
C LYS A 129 10.71 -2.22 3.84
N GLU A 130 9.65 -2.20 3.03
CA GLU A 130 8.67 -3.31 2.98
C GLU A 130 9.27 -4.59 2.40
N VAL A 131 10.07 -4.49 1.35
CA VAL A 131 10.75 -5.63 0.75
C VAL A 131 11.73 -6.27 1.74
N GLU A 132 12.55 -5.49 2.42
CA GLU A 132 13.49 -5.97 3.43
C GLU A 132 12.78 -6.63 4.63
N ALA A 133 11.69 -6.02 5.11
CA ALA A 133 10.92 -6.56 6.22
C ALA A 133 10.24 -7.91 5.88
N ARG A 134 9.83 -8.09 4.62
CA ARG A 134 9.22 -9.34 4.16
C ARG A 134 10.25 -10.41 3.84
N ALA A 135 11.38 -10.05 3.27
CA ALA A 135 12.49 -10.98 3.04
C ALA A 135 12.94 -11.64 4.35
N ALA A 136 13.11 -10.86 5.40
CA ALA A 136 13.46 -11.36 6.73
C ALA A 136 12.41 -12.34 7.34
N LYS A 137 11.17 -12.32 6.86
CA LYS A 137 10.12 -13.26 7.27
C LYS A 137 10.14 -14.55 6.45
N VAL A 138 10.45 -14.46 5.16
CA VAL A 138 10.55 -15.63 4.26
C VAL A 138 11.68 -16.54 4.69
N ASP A 139 12.84 -15.99 4.99
CA ASP A 139 14.00 -16.75 5.47
C ASP A 139 13.75 -17.54 6.77
N LYS A 140 12.69 -17.20 7.51
CA LYS A 140 12.29 -17.93 8.73
C LYS A 140 11.28 -19.06 8.48
N LEU A 141 10.69 -19.11 7.29
CA LEU A 141 9.70 -20.13 6.91
C LEU A 141 10.32 -21.29 6.12
N ASP A 142 11.54 -21.13 5.62
CA ASP A 142 12.28 -22.12 4.84
C ASP A 142 13.28 -22.96 5.69
N VAL A 143 13.11 -22.98 7.02
CA VAL A 143 13.92 -23.77 7.96
C VAL A 143 13.10 -24.86 8.59
#